data_b1970c5fffcdcd637a7da6d419126727
#
_entry.id   b1970c5fffcdcd637a7da6d419126727
#
_cell.length_a   1.000
_cell.length_b   1.000
_cell.length_c   1.000
_cell.angle_alpha   90.00
_cell.angle_beta   90.00
_cell.angle_gamma   90.00
#
_symmetry.space_group_name_H-M   'P 1'
#
loop_
_entity.id
_entity.type
_entity.pdbx_description
1 polymer ?
#
loop_
_entity_poly.entity_id
_entity_poly.type
_entity_poly.pdbx_seq_one_letter_code
_entity_poly.pdbx_strand_id
1 'polypeptide(L)'
;MAVGTIGSSAGTAVLGTRVSTDIASARQVPQIDPRVYRLTEDVTLLPLLLNNLGNTKKAANRVFQFVQGDVQPLFVVMSSQSTATTTPLLVTAGHDKRVRKGDLLRSLRNNSLLMRVSADPTVAGQIPVTRPAGASTDATIESGDELVVAGHAAGEGTTAPTSTSHEPSLVAQALQEYRRTWTVSDVARGTAVYGGDEWQRGMEDSREAFFREIELNWLTSTGYANTDPWISKGLPALLTSNVVDVNGALTEDALIDDIRQFFQLAKTGKRLILGGDNF
;
A
#
# COMPACT_ATOMS: atom_id res chain seq x y z
N MET A 1 -40.34 -5.27 29.16
CA MET A 1 -39.79 -5.16 30.51
C MET A 1 -40.96 -5.24 31.50
N ALA A 2 -41.02 -6.31 32.30
CA ALA A 2 -42.04 -6.44 33.33
C ALA A 2 -41.65 -5.50 34.52
N VAL A 3 -42.49 -4.57 34.80
CA VAL A 3 -42.35 -3.74 36.02
C VAL A 3 -42.60 -4.65 37.21
N GLY A 4 -41.56 -4.99 37.94
CA GLY A 4 -41.68 -5.80 39.14
C GLY A 4 -42.53 -5.10 40.17
N THR A 5 -43.53 -5.80 40.64
CA THR A 5 -44.43 -5.35 41.74
C THR A 5 -43.54 -5.10 42.96
N ILE A 6 -43.56 -3.88 43.47
CA ILE A 6 -42.93 -3.55 44.76
C ILE A 6 -43.77 -4.16 45.85
N GLY A 7 -43.55 -5.47 46.12
CA GLY A 7 -44.15 -6.12 47.26
C GLY A 7 -43.33 -5.85 48.50
N SER A 8 -43.94 -5.30 49.50
CA SER A 8 -43.38 -5.20 50.86
C SER A 8 -43.31 -6.64 51.41
N SER A 9 -42.17 -7.32 51.32
CA SER A 9 -41.98 -8.56 52.03
C SER A 9 -41.60 -8.28 53.49
N ALA A 10 -42.41 -8.80 54.41
CA ALA A 10 -42.06 -8.80 55.83
C ALA A 10 -40.69 -9.49 56.02
N GLY A 11 -39.81 -8.85 56.83
CA GLY A 11 -38.49 -9.42 57.08
C GLY A 11 -38.57 -10.81 57.71
N THR A 12 -37.74 -11.72 57.20
CA THR A 12 -37.66 -13.09 57.70
C THR A 12 -36.88 -13.08 59.02
N ALA A 13 -37.45 -13.73 60.08
CA ALA A 13 -36.75 -13.91 61.35
C ALA A 13 -35.66 -15.02 61.20
N VAL A 14 -34.44 -14.75 61.64
CA VAL A 14 -33.33 -15.71 61.61
C VAL A 14 -33.01 -16.11 63.05
N LEU A 15 -33.01 -17.42 63.30
CA LEU A 15 -32.66 -17.99 64.63
C LEU A 15 -31.14 -18.24 64.67
N GLY A 16 -30.43 -17.66 65.64
CA GLY A 16 -28.98 -17.84 65.77
C GLY A 16 -28.16 -16.72 65.10
N THR A 17 -26.91 -17.08 64.74
CA THR A 17 -25.99 -16.10 64.12
C THR A 17 -26.39 -15.89 62.67
N ARG A 18 -26.62 -14.65 62.30
CA ARG A 18 -26.98 -14.26 60.93
C ARG A 18 -25.80 -14.43 60.02
N VAL A 19 -25.93 -15.26 59.01
CA VAL A 19 -24.89 -15.54 58.01
C VAL A 19 -25.21 -14.80 56.68
N SER A 20 -24.25 -14.72 55.78
CA SER A 20 -24.37 -14.01 54.52
C SER A 20 -25.54 -14.46 53.65
N THR A 21 -25.92 -15.76 53.74
CA THR A 21 -27.08 -16.33 53.04
C THR A 21 -28.44 -15.85 53.58
N ASP A 22 -28.47 -15.36 54.84
CA ASP A 22 -29.68 -14.82 55.43
C ASP A 22 -29.90 -13.36 55.08
N ILE A 23 -28.95 -12.74 54.39
CA ILE A 23 -29.07 -11.37 53.91
C ILE A 23 -29.68 -11.41 52.50
N ALA A 24 -30.82 -10.72 52.36
CA ALA A 24 -31.46 -10.62 51.04
C ALA A 24 -30.46 -10.13 49.98
N SER A 25 -30.41 -10.82 48.84
CA SER A 25 -29.44 -10.55 47.74
C SER A 25 -29.46 -9.09 47.26
N ALA A 26 -30.63 -8.45 47.35
CA ALA A 26 -30.78 -7.02 47.04
C ALA A 26 -30.04 -6.07 48.00
N ARG A 27 -29.65 -6.55 49.20
CA ARG A 27 -28.89 -5.77 50.22
C ARG A 27 -27.40 -6.06 50.20
N GLN A 28 -26.99 -7.11 49.49
CA GLN A 28 -25.59 -7.44 49.28
C GLN A 28 -25.05 -6.58 48.13
N VAL A 29 -24.00 -5.82 48.41
CA VAL A 29 -23.33 -5.04 47.38
C VAL A 29 -22.53 -6.05 46.51
N PRO A 30 -22.82 -6.18 45.20
CA PRO A 30 -22.03 -7.05 44.35
C PRO A 30 -20.59 -6.55 44.31
N GLN A 31 -19.66 -7.47 44.53
CA GLN A 31 -18.25 -7.17 44.43
C GLN A 31 -17.87 -7.20 42.94
N ILE A 32 -18.01 -6.05 42.29
CA ILE A 32 -17.64 -5.85 40.89
C ILE A 32 -16.40 -4.96 40.89
N ASP A 33 -15.39 -5.35 40.11
CA ASP A 33 -14.22 -4.49 39.93
C ASP A 33 -14.69 -3.18 39.25
N PRO A 34 -14.39 -2.01 39.83
CA PRO A 34 -14.76 -0.72 39.25
C PRO A 34 -14.04 -0.42 37.94
N ARG A 35 -13.05 -1.22 37.55
CA ARG A 35 -12.28 -1.07 36.31
C ARG A 35 -12.86 -1.90 35.18
N VAL A 36 -12.94 -1.31 34.01
CA VAL A 36 -13.22 -2.04 32.77
C VAL A 36 -11.89 -2.37 32.12
N TYR A 37 -11.60 -3.65 32.00
CA TYR A 37 -10.37 -4.13 31.36
C TYR A 37 -10.62 -4.30 29.86
N ARG A 38 -9.76 -3.71 29.04
CA ARG A 38 -9.72 -4.00 27.60
C ARG A 38 -9.02 -5.34 27.37
N LEU A 39 -9.68 -6.20 26.60
CA LEU A 39 -9.11 -7.52 26.21
C LEU A 39 -8.16 -7.40 25.03
N THR A 40 -8.30 -6.38 24.21
CA THR A 40 -7.47 -6.16 23.03
C THR A 40 -7.05 -4.70 22.97
N GLU A 41 -5.76 -4.46 22.84
CA GLU A 41 -5.22 -3.16 22.48
C GLU A 41 -5.12 -3.10 20.95
N ASP A 42 -5.77 -2.10 20.38
CA ASP A 42 -5.74 -1.88 18.95
C ASP A 42 -4.91 -0.64 18.66
N VAL A 43 -3.76 -0.85 18.08
CA VAL A 43 -2.85 0.24 17.71
C VAL A 43 -2.98 0.52 16.22
N THR A 44 -3.59 1.65 15.89
CA THR A 44 -3.62 2.16 14.52
C THR A 44 -2.25 2.74 14.17
N LEU A 45 -1.42 1.91 13.55
CA LEU A 45 -0.01 2.22 13.31
C LEU A 45 0.16 3.21 12.14
N LEU A 46 -0.58 3.01 11.06
CA LEU A 46 -0.42 3.77 9.81
C LEU A 46 -0.79 5.26 9.94
N PRO A 47 -1.94 5.64 10.55
CA PRO A 47 -2.27 7.04 10.79
C PRO A 47 -1.27 7.75 11.70
N LEU A 48 -0.79 7.09 12.76
CA LEU A 48 0.24 7.61 13.64
C LEU A 48 1.56 7.87 12.91
N LEU A 49 1.97 6.93 12.08
CA LEU A 49 3.22 7.01 11.32
C LEU A 49 3.17 8.14 10.30
N LEU A 50 2.07 8.26 9.55
CA LEU A 50 1.89 9.33 8.57
C LEU A 50 1.81 10.72 9.22
N ASN A 51 1.17 10.83 10.39
CA ASN A 51 1.15 12.07 11.15
C ASN A 51 2.55 12.48 11.63
N ASN A 52 3.37 11.52 12.07
CA ASN A 52 4.74 11.76 12.50
C ASN A 52 5.69 12.16 11.35
N LEU A 53 5.39 11.74 10.12
CA LEU A 53 6.13 12.18 8.93
C LEU A 53 5.93 13.66 8.61
N GLY A 54 4.90 14.30 9.15
CA GLY A 54 4.71 15.75 9.13
C GLY A 54 4.45 16.38 7.76
N ASN A 55 4.31 15.60 6.70
CA ASN A 55 4.13 16.07 5.32
C ASN A 55 2.66 16.34 4.96
N THR A 56 1.94 17.02 5.83
CA THR A 56 0.55 17.41 5.56
C THR A 56 0.50 18.68 4.71
N LYS A 57 -0.32 18.64 3.64
CA LYS A 57 -0.57 19.79 2.78
C LYS A 57 -2.07 20.05 2.70
N LYS A 58 -2.44 21.33 2.69
CA LYS A 58 -3.84 21.72 2.42
C LYS A 58 -4.14 21.54 0.94
N ALA A 59 -5.18 20.81 0.60
CA ALA A 59 -5.67 20.71 -0.77
C ALA A 59 -6.58 21.89 -1.08
N ALA A 60 -6.40 22.50 -2.24
CA ALA A 60 -7.22 23.62 -2.72
C ALA A 60 -8.53 23.16 -3.37
N ASN A 61 -8.64 21.89 -3.77
CA ASN A 61 -9.78 21.34 -4.48
C ASN A 61 -10.08 19.91 -3.98
N ARG A 62 -11.29 19.43 -4.24
CA ARG A 62 -11.74 18.07 -3.89
C ARG A 62 -10.92 16.97 -4.56
N VAL A 63 -10.51 17.19 -5.80
CA VAL A 63 -9.52 16.35 -6.50
C VAL A 63 -8.24 17.13 -6.61
N PHE A 64 -7.17 16.58 -6.08
CA PHE A 64 -5.85 17.12 -6.28
C PHE A 64 -5.01 16.17 -7.13
N GLN A 65 -4.14 16.76 -7.92
CA GLN A 65 -3.24 16.04 -8.80
C GLN A 65 -1.82 16.33 -8.38
N PHE A 66 -0.99 15.32 -8.40
CA PHE A 66 0.45 15.49 -8.25
C PHE A 66 1.18 14.84 -9.42
N VAL A 67 2.26 15.46 -9.79
CA VAL A 67 3.12 14.99 -10.87
C VAL A 67 4.13 14.03 -10.29
N GLN A 68 4.11 12.81 -10.79
CA GLN A 68 5.08 11.79 -10.44
C GLN A 68 6.09 11.67 -11.58
N GLY A 69 7.30 12.19 -11.34
CA GLY A 69 8.42 12.04 -12.26
C GLY A 69 9.30 10.87 -11.82
N ASP A 70 9.64 10.04 -12.77
CA ASP A 70 10.63 8.98 -12.57
C ASP A 70 11.88 9.30 -13.40
N VAL A 71 13.00 8.69 -13.03
CA VAL A 71 14.20 8.72 -13.86
C VAL A 71 13.91 7.97 -15.15
N GLN A 72 14.34 8.51 -16.29
CA GLN A 72 14.17 7.83 -17.57
C GLN A 72 14.73 6.40 -17.46
N PRO A 73 13.89 5.38 -17.68
CA PRO A 73 14.32 4.01 -17.54
C PRO A 73 15.30 3.65 -18.64
N LEU A 74 16.48 3.15 -18.25
CA LEU A 74 17.54 2.71 -19.15
C LEU A 74 17.46 1.23 -19.50
N PHE A 75 16.27 0.66 -19.46
CA PHE A 75 16.05 -0.75 -19.79
C PHE A 75 14.84 -0.94 -20.71
N VAL A 76 14.87 -2.01 -21.45
CA VAL A 76 13.83 -2.44 -22.39
C VAL A 76 13.50 -3.89 -22.09
N VAL A 77 12.21 -4.23 -21.98
CA VAL A 77 11.74 -5.59 -21.72
C VAL A 77 11.28 -6.25 -23.01
N MET A 78 11.72 -7.45 -23.26
CA MET A 78 11.32 -8.24 -24.42
C MET A 78 9.87 -8.72 -24.27
N SER A 79 9.05 -8.54 -25.30
CA SER A 79 7.69 -9.08 -25.36
C SER A 79 7.61 -10.49 -25.92
N SER A 80 8.60 -10.89 -26.71
CA SER A 80 8.70 -12.23 -27.25
C SER A 80 10.16 -12.68 -27.39
N GLN A 81 10.34 -13.98 -27.47
CA GLN A 81 11.65 -14.57 -27.73
C GLN A 81 12.24 -14.08 -29.05
N SER A 82 13.52 -13.76 -29.04
CA SER A 82 14.28 -13.39 -30.23
C SER A 82 15.55 -14.21 -30.33
N THR A 83 15.83 -14.71 -31.53
CA THR A 83 17.11 -15.39 -31.84
C THR A 83 18.16 -14.36 -32.28
N ALA A 84 19.39 -14.79 -32.28
CA ALA A 84 20.55 -13.99 -32.69
C ALA A 84 20.43 -13.27 -34.05
N THR A 85 19.62 -13.80 -34.94
CA THR A 85 19.46 -13.32 -36.32
C THR A 85 18.16 -12.54 -36.53
N THR A 86 17.25 -12.55 -35.55
CA THR A 86 15.95 -11.90 -35.71
C THR A 86 16.06 -10.39 -35.52
N THR A 87 15.70 -9.65 -36.52
CA THR A 87 15.52 -8.20 -36.51
C THR A 87 14.16 -7.87 -37.11
N PRO A 88 13.33 -6.99 -36.52
CA PRO A 88 13.54 -6.22 -35.30
C PRO A 88 13.32 -7.02 -34.01
N LEU A 89 13.84 -6.53 -32.88
CA LEU A 89 13.49 -7.05 -31.58
C LEU A 89 12.08 -6.63 -31.22
N LEU A 90 11.27 -7.56 -30.73
CA LEU A 90 9.93 -7.30 -30.24
C LEU A 90 9.98 -6.99 -28.74
N VAL A 91 9.55 -5.79 -28.38
CA VAL A 91 9.62 -5.29 -27.01
C VAL A 91 8.24 -4.89 -26.49
N THR A 92 8.11 -4.75 -25.18
CA THR A 92 6.88 -4.26 -24.56
C THR A 92 6.52 -2.89 -25.13
N ALA A 93 5.23 -2.67 -25.37
CA ALA A 93 4.72 -1.41 -25.93
C ALA A 93 5.21 -0.19 -25.13
N GLY A 94 5.71 0.82 -25.83
CA GLY A 94 6.27 2.03 -25.25
C GLY A 94 7.76 1.94 -24.88
N HIS A 95 8.35 0.74 -24.81
CA HIS A 95 9.79 0.60 -24.55
C HIS A 95 10.66 0.92 -25.78
N ASP A 96 10.07 0.86 -26.96
CA ASP A 96 10.68 1.33 -28.20
C ASP A 96 11.09 2.80 -28.15
N LYS A 97 10.35 3.64 -27.43
CA LYS A 97 10.63 5.08 -27.27
C LYS A 97 11.80 5.40 -26.34
N ARG A 98 12.31 4.41 -25.63
CA ARG A 98 13.43 4.58 -24.67
C ARG A 98 14.80 4.50 -25.34
N VAL A 99 14.84 4.07 -26.58
CA VAL A 99 16.09 3.83 -27.33
C VAL A 99 16.08 4.63 -28.63
N ARG A 100 17.26 4.93 -29.13
CA ARG A 100 17.50 5.64 -30.38
C ARG A 100 18.61 4.98 -31.20
N LYS A 101 18.73 5.39 -32.44
CA LYS A 101 19.81 4.92 -33.32
C LYS A 101 21.18 5.13 -32.66
N GLY A 102 21.97 4.08 -32.63
CA GLY A 102 23.33 4.10 -32.07
C GLY A 102 23.43 3.63 -30.62
N ASP A 103 22.30 3.47 -29.91
CA ASP A 103 22.32 2.95 -28.55
C ASP A 103 22.77 1.48 -28.53
N LEU A 104 23.51 1.14 -27.48
CA LEU A 104 24.01 -0.21 -27.23
C LEU A 104 23.12 -0.90 -26.22
N LEU A 105 22.52 -1.99 -26.63
CA LEU A 105 21.68 -2.83 -25.77
C LEU A 105 22.47 -4.05 -25.32
N ARG A 106 22.44 -4.32 -24.03
CA ARG A 106 23.10 -5.46 -23.40
C ARG A 106 22.07 -6.28 -22.63
N SER A 107 22.07 -7.59 -22.83
CA SER A 107 21.25 -8.48 -22.05
C SER A 107 21.82 -8.63 -20.63
N LEU A 108 20.95 -8.53 -19.61
CA LEU A 108 21.34 -8.78 -18.21
C LEU A 108 21.57 -10.27 -17.95
N ARG A 109 20.84 -11.14 -18.66
CA ARG A 109 20.96 -12.58 -18.53
C ARG A 109 22.20 -13.11 -19.19
N ASN A 110 22.57 -12.56 -20.36
CA ASN A 110 23.74 -12.96 -21.11
C ASN A 110 24.66 -11.76 -21.36
N ASN A 111 25.66 -11.62 -20.52
CA ASN A 111 26.60 -10.48 -20.53
C ASN A 111 27.42 -10.38 -21.84
N SER A 112 27.55 -11.45 -22.62
CA SER A 112 28.27 -11.43 -23.87
C SER A 112 27.44 -10.89 -25.04
N LEU A 113 26.13 -10.77 -24.87
CA LEU A 113 25.24 -10.31 -25.91
C LEU A 113 25.16 -8.79 -25.93
N LEU A 114 25.84 -8.19 -26.90
CA LEU A 114 25.79 -6.76 -27.18
C LEU A 114 25.15 -6.53 -28.55
N MET A 115 24.18 -5.62 -28.61
CA MET A 115 23.49 -5.23 -29.83
C MET A 115 23.54 -3.71 -29.97
N ARG A 116 23.57 -3.22 -31.21
CA ARG A 116 23.46 -1.81 -31.53
C ARG A 116 22.16 -1.51 -32.23
N VAL A 117 21.45 -0.50 -31.82
CA VAL A 117 20.25 -0.02 -32.51
C VAL A 117 20.66 0.60 -33.84
N SER A 118 20.16 0.03 -34.94
CA SER A 118 20.56 0.39 -36.31
C SER A 118 19.85 1.63 -36.85
N ALA A 119 18.60 1.83 -36.43
CA ALA A 119 17.77 2.98 -36.81
C ALA A 119 16.85 3.34 -35.66
N ASP A 120 16.33 4.60 -35.67
CA ASP A 120 15.33 5.01 -34.70
C ASP A 120 14.06 4.14 -34.86
N PRO A 121 13.46 3.65 -33.76
CA PRO A 121 12.24 2.87 -33.83
C PRO A 121 11.09 3.68 -34.44
N THR A 122 10.50 3.17 -35.52
CA THR A 122 9.35 3.80 -36.22
C THR A 122 8.07 3.00 -36.02
N VAL A 123 8.17 1.72 -35.64
CA VAL A 123 7.02 0.85 -35.38
C VAL A 123 6.95 0.58 -33.89
N ALA A 124 5.78 0.79 -33.30
CA ALA A 124 5.55 0.59 -31.87
C ALA A 124 5.90 -0.86 -31.45
N GLY A 125 6.66 -0.99 -30.36
CA GLY A 125 7.08 -2.29 -29.83
C GLY A 125 8.16 -3.00 -30.65
N GLN A 126 8.83 -2.33 -31.60
CA GLN A 126 9.88 -2.92 -32.42
C GLN A 126 11.15 -2.06 -32.41
N ILE A 127 12.28 -2.70 -32.13
CA ILE A 127 13.59 -2.04 -32.14
C ILE A 127 14.47 -2.70 -33.21
N PRO A 128 14.83 -1.97 -34.29
CA PRO A 128 15.76 -2.48 -35.27
C PRO A 128 17.17 -2.51 -34.69
N VAL A 129 17.79 -3.69 -34.68
CA VAL A 129 19.14 -3.87 -34.11
C VAL A 129 20.08 -4.52 -35.11
N THR A 130 21.37 -4.25 -34.95
CA THR A 130 22.46 -4.96 -35.59
C THR A 130 23.42 -5.45 -34.52
N ARG A 131 24.05 -6.58 -34.77
CA ARG A 131 25.11 -7.11 -33.92
C ARG A 131 26.46 -6.63 -34.39
N PRO A 132 27.31 -6.12 -33.50
CA PRO A 132 28.69 -5.85 -33.82
C PRO A 132 29.41 -7.12 -34.27
N ALA A 133 30.34 -6.99 -35.15
CA ALA A 133 31.19 -8.09 -35.58
C ALA A 133 31.93 -8.71 -34.37
N GLY A 134 31.87 -10.02 -34.23
CA GLY A 134 32.46 -10.73 -33.08
C GLY A 134 31.55 -10.91 -31.88
N ALA A 135 30.30 -10.40 -31.92
CA ALA A 135 29.31 -10.74 -30.88
C ALA A 135 28.81 -12.18 -31.04
N SER A 136 28.50 -12.84 -29.92
CA SER A 136 27.97 -14.21 -29.94
C SER A 136 26.71 -14.32 -30.81
N THR A 137 26.68 -15.30 -31.74
CA THR A 137 25.58 -15.52 -32.67
C THR A 137 24.51 -16.45 -32.10
N ASP A 138 24.81 -17.20 -31.04
CA ASP A 138 23.97 -18.30 -30.53
C ASP A 138 23.11 -17.92 -29.30
N ALA A 139 23.15 -16.67 -28.93
CA ALA A 139 22.39 -16.25 -27.74
C ALA A 139 20.92 -15.95 -28.07
N THR A 140 20.04 -16.73 -27.49
CA THR A 140 18.62 -16.49 -27.50
C THR A 140 18.26 -15.49 -26.38
N ILE A 141 17.39 -14.56 -26.70
CA ILE A 141 16.80 -13.63 -25.73
C ILE A 141 15.37 -14.11 -25.49
N GLU A 142 15.05 -14.42 -24.24
CA GLU A 142 13.74 -14.94 -23.89
C GLU A 142 12.71 -13.81 -23.76
N SER A 143 11.43 -14.16 -23.83
CA SER A 143 10.36 -13.23 -23.48
C SER A 143 10.46 -12.87 -22.00
N GLY A 144 10.32 -11.58 -21.68
CA GLY A 144 10.50 -11.06 -20.32
C GLY A 144 11.94 -10.68 -19.96
N ASP A 145 12.94 -11.03 -20.80
CA ASP A 145 14.32 -10.63 -20.55
C ASP A 145 14.48 -9.10 -20.62
N GLU A 146 15.28 -8.55 -19.73
CA GLU A 146 15.62 -7.15 -19.70
C GLU A 146 16.91 -6.87 -20.44
N LEU A 147 16.84 -5.89 -21.34
CA LEU A 147 17.98 -5.35 -22.07
C LEU A 147 18.29 -3.96 -21.52
N VAL A 148 19.50 -3.74 -21.04
CA VAL A 148 19.95 -2.45 -20.51
C VAL A 148 20.57 -1.64 -21.63
N VAL A 149 20.27 -0.35 -21.68
CA VAL A 149 20.96 0.62 -22.53
C VAL A 149 22.32 0.91 -21.91
N ALA A 150 23.34 0.26 -22.43
CA ALA A 150 24.71 0.33 -21.89
C ALA A 150 25.47 1.59 -22.32
N GLY A 151 24.94 2.34 -23.26
CA GLY A 151 25.55 3.57 -23.76
C GLY A 151 25.16 3.87 -25.20
N HIS A 152 25.82 4.83 -25.80
CA HIS A 152 25.61 5.24 -27.19
C HIS A 152 26.93 5.16 -27.95
N ALA A 153 26.90 4.62 -29.18
CA ALA A 153 28.02 4.57 -30.09
C ALA A 153 27.66 5.28 -31.40
N ALA A 154 28.17 6.50 -31.55
CA ALA A 154 28.04 7.28 -32.77
C ALA A 154 29.16 6.89 -33.75
N GLY A 155 28.86 6.94 -35.04
CA GLY A 155 29.89 6.87 -36.06
C GLY A 155 30.66 8.17 -36.18
N GLU A 156 31.90 8.09 -36.65
CA GLU A 156 32.70 9.30 -36.89
C GLU A 156 32.00 10.19 -37.91
N GLY A 157 31.94 11.50 -37.64
CA GLY A 157 31.32 12.49 -38.53
C GLY A 157 29.76 12.46 -38.58
N THR A 158 29.11 11.71 -37.69
CA THR A 158 27.63 11.69 -37.64
C THR A 158 27.07 12.88 -36.86
N THR A 159 25.86 13.34 -37.23
CA THR A 159 25.13 14.36 -36.49
C THR A 159 24.66 13.86 -35.12
N ALA A 160 24.29 14.78 -34.22
CA ALA A 160 23.73 14.43 -32.92
C ALA A 160 22.53 13.49 -33.06
N PRO A 161 22.41 12.49 -32.17
CA PRO A 161 21.29 11.56 -32.20
C PRO A 161 19.97 12.24 -31.82
N THR A 162 18.85 11.61 -32.19
CA THR A 162 17.51 12.04 -31.80
C THR A 162 17.40 12.14 -30.26
N SER A 163 16.79 13.19 -29.74
CA SER A 163 16.59 13.34 -28.29
C SER A 163 15.52 12.35 -27.79
N THR A 164 15.74 11.78 -26.62
CA THR A 164 14.73 11.01 -25.88
C THR A 164 14.32 11.82 -24.65
N SER A 165 13.04 11.89 -24.37
CA SER A 165 12.49 12.55 -23.19
C SER A 165 11.47 11.65 -22.51
N HIS A 166 11.32 11.82 -21.22
CA HIS A 166 10.32 11.11 -20.42
C HIS A 166 9.33 12.12 -19.84
N GLU A 167 8.05 11.95 -20.15
CA GLU A 167 7.00 12.80 -19.61
C GLU A 167 6.55 12.25 -18.25
N PRO A 168 6.57 13.09 -17.19
CA PRO A 168 6.08 12.64 -15.88
C PRO A 168 4.57 12.36 -15.91
N SER A 169 4.14 11.37 -15.14
CA SER A 169 2.75 10.97 -15.03
C SER A 169 1.99 11.82 -14.02
N LEU A 170 0.70 12.05 -14.29
CA LEU A 170 -0.22 12.71 -13.36
C LEU A 170 -0.97 11.65 -12.55
N VAL A 171 -0.85 11.73 -11.22
CA VAL A 171 -1.62 10.91 -10.29
C VAL A 171 -2.68 11.78 -9.64
N ALA A 172 -3.94 11.39 -9.80
CA ALA A 172 -5.08 12.08 -9.20
C ALA A 172 -5.56 11.35 -7.95
N GLN A 173 -5.84 12.13 -6.90
CA GLN A 173 -6.37 11.65 -5.64
C GLN A 173 -7.58 12.49 -5.22
N ALA A 174 -8.63 11.84 -4.74
CA ALA A 174 -9.82 12.51 -4.20
C ALA A 174 -9.71 12.69 -2.68
N LEU A 175 -10.27 13.79 -2.20
CA LEU A 175 -10.45 14.02 -0.76
C LEU A 175 -11.69 13.29 -0.28
N GLN A 176 -11.53 12.47 0.73
CA GLN A 176 -12.61 11.79 1.42
C GLN A 176 -12.86 12.46 2.77
N GLU A 177 -14.13 12.65 3.11
CA GLU A 177 -14.53 13.16 4.40
C GLU A 177 -14.92 12.00 5.32
N TYR A 178 -14.27 11.91 6.47
CA TYR A 178 -14.58 10.93 7.51
C TYR A 178 -15.35 11.59 8.62
N ARG A 179 -16.46 10.99 9.05
CA ARG A 179 -17.29 11.48 10.15
C ARG A 179 -17.70 10.30 11.03
N ARG A 180 -17.58 10.49 12.34
CA ARG A 180 -18.12 9.55 13.33
C ARG A 180 -18.80 10.32 14.42
N THR A 181 -19.94 9.83 14.90
CA THR A 181 -20.73 10.46 15.95
C THR A 181 -20.85 9.50 17.12
N TRP A 182 -20.86 10.07 18.31
CA TRP A 182 -21.13 9.39 19.56
C TRP A 182 -22.22 10.17 20.32
N THR A 183 -23.24 9.47 20.81
CA THR A 183 -24.32 10.08 21.57
C THR A 183 -24.64 9.22 22.79
N VAL A 184 -24.83 9.87 23.92
CA VAL A 184 -25.25 9.25 25.16
C VAL A 184 -26.48 10.03 25.69
N SER A 185 -27.48 9.33 26.19
CA SER A 185 -28.65 9.98 26.77
C SER A 185 -28.30 10.64 28.09
N ASP A 186 -29.03 11.73 28.44
CA ASP A 186 -28.82 12.44 29.71
C ASP A 186 -29.05 11.55 30.94
N VAL A 187 -29.97 10.57 30.82
CA VAL A 187 -30.22 9.59 31.87
C VAL A 187 -29.02 8.67 32.07
N ALA A 188 -28.43 8.15 30.98
CA ALA A 188 -27.25 7.30 31.07
C ALA A 188 -26.02 8.06 31.60
N ARG A 189 -25.91 9.35 31.25
CA ARG A 189 -24.84 10.22 31.75
C ARG A 189 -25.01 10.57 33.26
N GLY A 190 -26.26 10.69 33.74
CA GLY A 190 -26.55 10.94 35.12
C GLY A 190 -26.56 9.71 36.04
N THR A 191 -26.49 8.51 35.47
CA THR A 191 -26.50 7.26 36.22
C THR A 191 -25.08 6.87 36.63
N ALA A 192 -24.90 6.53 37.91
CA ALA A 192 -23.63 6.00 38.38
C ALA A 192 -23.40 4.58 37.82
N VAL A 193 -22.38 4.41 37.01
CA VAL A 193 -22.01 3.14 36.39
C VAL A 193 -20.59 2.72 36.78
N TYR A 194 -20.32 1.42 36.81
CA TYR A 194 -18.97 0.95 36.97
C TYR A 194 -18.15 1.24 35.68
N GLY A 195 -16.89 1.62 35.85
CA GLY A 195 -16.00 1.90 34.70
C GLY A 195 -15.80 3.39 34.41
N GLY A 196 -16.35 4.30 35.24
CA GLY A 196 -16.17 5.74 35.12
C GLY A 196 -17.24 6.43 34.27
N ASP A 197 -16.87 7.58 33.69
CA ASP A 197 -17.80 8.36 32.87
C ASP A 197 -18.03 7.68 31.51
N GLU A 198 -19.27 7.25 31.27
CA GLU A 198 -19.69 6.58 30.04
C GLU A 198 -19.52 7.47 28.81
N TRP A 199 -19.67 8.80 28.96
CA TRP A 199 -19.42 9.74 27.88
C TRP A 199 -17.96 9.73 27.45
N GLN A 200 -17.05 9.83 28.41
CA GLN A 200 -15.61 9.86 28.12
C GLN A 200 -15.14 8.54 27.52
N ARG A 201 -15.57 7.41 28.09
CA ARG A 201 -15.22 6.08 27.56
C ARG A 201 -15.70 5.89 26.12
N GLY A 202 -16.98 6.21 25.85
CA GLY A 202 -17.52 6.07 24.50
C GLY A 202 -16.90 7.04 23.50
N MET A 203 -16.45 8.21 23.93
CA MET A 203 -15.69 9.12 23.08
C MET A 203 -14.32 8.54 22.71
N GLU A 204 -13.62 7.94 23.67
CA GLU A 204 -12.34 7.28 23.43
C GLU A 204 -12.48 6.07 22.49
N ASP A 205 -13.47 5.21 22.73
CA ASP A 205 -13.78 4.07 21.88
C ASP A 205 -14.16 4.52 20.45
N SER A 206 -14.94 5.58 20.34
CA SER A 206 -15.33 6.15 19.05
C SER A 206 -14.15 6.73 18.30
N ARG A 207 -13.20 7.36 19.01
CA ARG A 207 -11.97 7.88 18.41
C ARG A 207 -11.07 6.77 17.86
N GLU A 208 -10.88 5.70 18.62
CA GLU A 208 -10.11 4.55 18.14
C GLU A 208 -10.74 3.90 16.91
N ALA A 209 -12.05 3.64 16.98
CA ALA A 209 -12.75 3.08 15.84
C ALA A 209 -12.69 3.99 14.60
N PHE A 210 -12.66 5.31 14.79
CA PHE A 210 -12.49 6.29 13.72
C PHE A 210 -11.11 6.15 13.03
N PHE A 211 -10.03 6.04 13.81
CA PHE A 211 -8.70 5.84 13.24
C PHE A 211 -8.56 4.49 12.55
N ARG A 212 -9.17 3.44 13.10
CA ARG A 212 -9.22 2.11 12.47
C ARG A 212 -9.95 2.15 11.12
N GLU A 213 -11.07 2.86 11.02
CA GLU A 213 -11.79 3.03 9.75
C GLU A 213 -10.93 3.75 8.70
N ILE A 214 -10.17 4.78 9.10
CA ILE A 214 -9.25 5.48 8.22
C ILE A 214 -8.14 4.54 7.74
N GLU A 215 -7.52 3.79 8.65
CA GLU A 215 -6.44 2.85 8.34
C GLU A 215 -6.92 1.76 7.38
N LEU A 216 -8.08 1.16 7.67
CA LEU A 216 -8.66 0.13 6.81
C LEU A 216 -8.97 0.67 5.41
N ASN A 217 -9.51 1.89 5.32
CA ASN A 217 -9.76 2.51 4.03
C ASN A 217 -8.45 2.78 3.26
N TRP A 218 -7.39 3.22 3.91
CA TRP A 218 -6.10 3.42 3.26
C TRP A 218 -5.46 2.11 2.78
N LEU A 219 -5.72 1.01 3.46
CA LEU A 219 -5.19 -0.31 3.09
C LEU A 219 -6.01 -1.00 1.99
N THR A 220 -7.32 -0.72 1.87
CA THR A 220 -8.21 -1.51 1.02
C THR A 220 -8.90 -0.74 -0.10
N SER A 221 -8.99 0.60 -0.02
CA SER A 221 -9.79 1.39 -0.96
C SER A 221 -9.22 1.42 -2.37
N THR A 222 -10.08 1.19 -3.34
CA THR A 222 -9.79 1.41 -4.77
C THR A 222 -10.02 2.84 -5.24
N GLY A 223 -10.74 3.64 -4.45
CA GLY A 223 -11.06 5.02 -4.74
C GLY A 223 -12.22 5.22 -5.72
N TYR A 224 -12.96 6.31 -5.53
CA TYR A 224 -14.00 6.75 -6.43
C TYR A 224 -14.15 8.29 -6.40
N ALA A 225 -14.18 8.93 -7.54
CA ALA A 225 -14.08 10.39 -7.64
C ALA A 225 -15.07 11.05 -8.60
N ASN A 226 -16.11 10.34 -9.05
CA ASN A 226 -17.03 10.89 -10.07
C ASN A 226 -18.30 11.53 -9.50
N THR A 227 -18.80 11.04 -8.36
CA THR A 227 -20.01 11.54 -7.69
C THR A 227 -19.84 11.48 -6.18
N ASP A 228 -20.64 12.23 -5.41
CA ASP A 228 -20.69 12.07 -3.95
C ASP A 228 -21.30 10.69 -3.57
N PRO A 229 -20.75 10.01 -2.56
CA PRO A 229 -19.57 10.37 -1.78
C PRO A 229 -18.25 10.12 -2.50
N TRP A 230 -17.29 11.03 -2.34
CA TRP A 230 -15.93 10.89 -2.87
C TRP A 230 -15.12 9.98 -1.96
N ILE A 231 -14.47 8.99 -2.55
CA ILE A 231 -13.67 7.99 -1.83
C ILE A 231 -12.22 8.13 -2.26
N SER A 232 -11.33 8.30 -1.30
CA SER A 232 -9.88 8.38 -1.56
C SER A 232 -9.32 7.03 -1.99
N LYS A 233 -8.33 7.05 -2.88
CA LYS A 233 -7.58 5.86 -3.24
C LYS A 233 -6.71 5.42 -2.07
N GLY A 234 -6.75 4.15 -1.76
CA GLY A 234 -5.86 3.52 -0.80
C GLY A 234 -4.53 3.10 -1.43
N LEU A 235 -3.66 2.49 -0.63
CA LEU A 235 -2.35 2.02 -1.06
C LEU A 235 -2.41 1.07 -2.27
N PRO A 236 -3.33 0.06 -2.33
CA PRO A 236 -3.39 -0.85 -3.48
C PRO A 236 -3.70 -0.15 -4.81
N ALA A 237 -4.46 0.94 -4.78
CA ALA A 237 -4.80 1.70 -5.98
C ALA A 237 -3.72 2.71 -6.40
N LEU A 238 -2.83 3.07 -5.48
CA LEU A 238 -1.71 3.99 -5.72
C LEU A 238 -0.41 3.25 -6.08
N LEU A 239 -0.21 2.06 -5.49
CA LEU A 239 0.95 1.22 -5.73
C LEU A 239 0.64 0.27 -6.88
N THR A 240 1.00 0.66 -8.09
CA THR A 240 0.77 -0.15 -9.31
C THR A 240 2.03 -0.80 -9.85
N SER A 241 3.20 -0.41 -9.35
CA SER A 241 4.51 -0.95 -9.74
C SER A 241 5.16 -1.68 -8.56
N ASN A 242 5.99 -2.67 -8.87
CA ASN A 242 6.70 -3.50 -7.89
C ASN A 242 5.75 -4.26 -6.93
N VAL A 243 4.63 -4.72 -7.47
CA VAL A 243 3.69 -5.58 -6.76
C VAL A 243 3.98 -7.02 -7.15
N VAL A 244 4.35 -7.86 -6.19
CA VAL A 244 4.62 -9.28 -6.39
C VAL A 244 3.46 -10.07 -5.80
N ASP A 245 2.79 -10.86 -6.63
CA ASP A 245 1.75 -11.79 -6.18
C ASP A 245 2.37 -13.18 -5.99
N VAL A 246 2.46 -13.61 -4.76
CA VAL A 246 3.03 -14.91 -4.38
C VAL A 246 1.99 -16.04 -4.34
N ASN A 247 0.76 -15.80 -4.79
CA ASN A 247 -0.33 -16.80 -4.80
C ASN A 247 -0.52 -17.56 -3.45
N GLY A 248 -0.31 -16.85 -2.34
CA GLY A 248 -0.48 -17.40 -1.00
C GLY A 248 0.64 -18.31 -0.49
N ALA A 249 1.73 -18.49 -1.23
CA ALA A 249 2.88 -19.32 -0.85
C ALA A 249 4.17 -18.50 -0.86
N LEU A 250 4.37 -17.68 0.17
CA LEU A 250 5.63 -16.95 0.34
C LEU A 250 6.70 -17.91 0.88
N THR A 251 7.75 -18.12 0.10
CA THR A 251 8.94 -18.86 0.55
C THR A 251 10.00 -17.89 1.05
N GLU A 252 10.92 -18.37 1.92
CA GLU A 252 12.02 -17.55 2.43
C GLU A 252 12.90 -17.02 1.29
N ASP A 253 13.20 -17.84 0.30
CA ASP A 253 14.01 -17.45 -0.86
C ASP A 253 13.32 -16.36 -1.69
N ALA A 254 12.00 -16.47 -1.93
CA ALA A 254 11.24 -15.46 -2.65
C ALA A 254 11.21 -14.13 -1.88
N LEU A 255 11.02 -14.17 -0.57
CA LEU A 255 11.07 -12.98 0.28
C LEU A 255 12.44 -12.29 0.23
N ILE A 256 13.52 -13.07 0.28
CA ILE A 256 14.89 -12.53 0.22
C ILE A 256 15.14 -11.86 -1.15
N ASP A 257 14.67 -12.46 -2.24
CA ASP A 257 14.83 -11.90 -3.58
C ASP A 257 14.01 -10.62 -3.77
N ASP A 258 12.80 -10.56 -3.26
CA ASP A 258 11.96 -9.35 -3.26
C ASP A 258 12.60 -8.22 -2.45
N ILE A 259 13.11 -8.54 -1.26
CA ILE A 259 13.83 -7.58 -0.44
C ILE A 259 15.10 -7.09 -1.15
N ARG A 260 15.84 -7.97 -1.82
CA ARG A 260 17.03 -7.62 -2.61
C ARG A 260 16.68 -6.64 -3.74
N GLN A 261 15.61 -6.90 -4.49
CA GLN A 261 15.12 -6.04 -5.54
C GLN A 261 14.74 -4.64 -4.99
N PHE A 262 14.05 -4.60 -3.86
CA PHE A 262 13.71 -3.36 -3.17
C PHE A 262 14.96 -2.54 -2.77
N PHE A 263 16.04 -3.20 -2.34
CA PHE A 263 17.31 -2.54 -2.03
C PHE A 263 18.06 -2.03 -3.27
N GLN A 264 17.86 -2.66 -4.42
CA GLN A 264 18.44 -2.19 -5.69
C GLN A 264 17.76 -0.93 -6.21
N LEU A 265 16.43 -0.84 -6.08
CA LEU A 265 15.63 0.28 -6.56
C LEU A 265 15.81 1.55 -5.72
N ALA A 266 15.95 1.42 -4.41
CA ALA A 266 16.08 2.55 -3.50
C ALA A 266 17.47 2.57 -2.82
N LYS A 267 18.41 3.33 -3.37
CA LYS A 267 19.80 3.37 -2.87
C LYS A 267 19.98 4.15 -1.58
N THR A 268 19.08 5.08 -1.24
CA THR A 268 19.19 5.97 -0.08
C THR A 268 17.89 6.11 0.67
N GLY A 269 17.96 6.28 1.99
CA GLY A 269 16.80 6.58 2.85
C GLY A 269 16.50 5.50 3.90
N LYS A 270 15.66 5.88 4.85
CA LYS A 270 15.10 4.97 5.84
C LYS A 270 13.99 4.14 5.17
N ARG A 271 13.93 2.87 5.48
CA ARG A 271 12.94 1.94 4.94
C ARG A 271 12.09 1.40 6.07
N LEU A 272 10.83 1.17 5.76
CA LEU A 272 9.87 0.62 6.68
C LEU A 272 9.26 -0.64 6.04
N ILE A 273 9.24 -1.71 6.80
CA ILE A 273 8.54 -2.94 6.43
C ILE A 273 7.29 -3.00 7.33
N LEU A 274 6.14 -3.09 6.72
CA LEU A 274 4.86 -3.28 7.39
C LEU A 274 4.37 -4.69 7.09
N GLY A 275 4.09 -5.45 8.12
CA GLY A 275 3.56 -6.82 8.03
C GLY A 275 2.32 -6.97 8.90
N GLY A 276 1.47 -7.93 8.57
CA GLY A 276 0.36 -8.36 9.42
C GLY A 276 0.75 -9.52 10.34
N ASP A 277 -0.15 -9.93 11.22
CA ASP A 277 0.09 -10.98 12.23
C ASP A 277 0.24 -12.40 11.65
N ASN A 278 0.06 -12.58 10.34
CA ASN A 278 0.07 -13.88 9.66
C ASN A 278 1.33 -14.07 8.78
N PHE A 279 2.46 -13.55 9.21
CA PHE A 279 3.76 -13.86 8.60
C PHE A 279 4.38 -15.07 9.25
#